data_d2f03d33ad121e11eb2400e5d838964d
#
_entry.id   d2f03d33ad121e11eb2400e5d838964d
#
_cell.length_a   1.000
_cell.length_b   1.000
_cell.length_c   1.000
_cell.angle_alpha   90.00
_cell.angle_beta   90.00
_cell.angle_gamma   90.00
#
_symmetry.space_group_name_H-M   'P 1'
#
loop_
_entity.id
_entity.type
_entity.pdbx_description
1 polymer ?
#
loop_
_entity_poly.entity_id
_entity_poly.type
_entity_poly.pdbx_seq_one_letter_code
_entity_poly.pdbx_strand_id
1 'polypeptide(L)'
;MARKKSKFSLLMWLIISGISGGGITGYLKPNIPVIGPLIATFTDKSQNLTAGGRNLLMKSANGQLKNQSSAGYGGSVVAGRLTSARQASNGQQQVAVQSTTAAGNQGNGSLLIASFNIQVLGQSKISKPGMKELLAHVIRQFDLVAIQEVRAKADNVIPDLVTTVNSNGSRYSFVIGPRLGRSNSKEQYTYVFNTNTVEHDPSSVGTVNDPQDLLHREPFVTRFRARTQSPTQAFTFWMVNIHTDPDEVPEEVDALADVFQVMQKARADEDDVILLGDLNASEKQLGRLGKLPGMQWTVSGVATNTRKTKSYDNILFQGQATREYTGRWGVYDLERNLGLSREQALQVSDHLPVWAEFRVWEAPPPTSPVGRPSLYN
;
A
#
# COMPACT_ATOMS: atom_id res chain seq x y z
N MET A 1 1.46 35.34 27.09
CA MET A 1 1.43 34.12 26.27
C MET A 1 1.67 32.92 27.19
N ALA A 2 0.64 32.19 27.56
CA ALA A 2 0.71 31.12 28.54
C ALA A 2 0.82 29.78 27.81
N ARG A 3 1.92 29.06 28.05
CA ARG A 3 2.13 27.68 27.57
C ARG A 3 1.10 26.75 28.23
N LYS A 4 0.21 26.15 27.44
CA LYS A 4 -0.59 25.00 27.85
C LYS A 4 0.34 23.79 28.04
N LYS A 5 0.58 23.40 29.29
CA LYS A 5 1.28 22.16 29.64
C LYS A 5 0.32 20.99 29.37
N SER A 6 0.78 20.04 28.56
CA SER A 6 0.13 18.79 28.24
C SER A 6 -0.21 17.98 29.50
N LYS A 7 -1.49 17.62 29.68
CA LYS A 7 -2.00 16.73 30.74
C LYS A 7 -1.92 15.24 30.39
N PHE A 8 -1.02 14.87 29.50
CA PHE A 8 -1.02 13.55 28.82
C PHE A 8 -0.37 12.40 29.59
N SER A 9 0.23 12.65 30.79
CA SER A 9 1.00 11.61 31.48
C SER A 9 0.26 10.88 32.61
N LEU A 10 -0.96 11.27 33.00
CA LEU A 10 -1.57 10.73 34.22
C LEU A 10 -2.67 9.69 34.01
N LEU A 11 -3.27 9.60 32.82
CA LEU A 11 -4.42 8.71 32.60
C LEU A 11 -4.01 7.29 32.16
N MET A 12 -2.86 7.12 31.53
CA MET A 12 -2.34 5.81 31.13
C MET A 12 -1.77 4.97 32.31
N TRP A 13 -1.42 5.59 33.44
CA TRP A 13 -0.87 4.88 34.60
C TRP A 13 -1.91 4.23 35.50
N LEU A 14 -3.16 4.63 35.43
CA LEU A 14 -4.24 4.10 36.28
C LEU A 14 -4.83 2.77 35.76
N ILE A 15 -4.54 2.33 34.56
CA ILE A 15 -5.03 1.05 34.02
C ILE A 15 -4.08 -0.13 34.34
N ILE A 16 -2.84 0.13 34.71
CA ILE A 16 -1.84 -0.93 34.95
C ILE A 16 -1.68 -1.28 36.45
N SER A 17 -2.14 -0.43 37.37
CA SER A 17 -1.94 -0.64 38.82
C SER A 17 -3.13 -1.23 39.58
N GLY A 18 -4.16 -1.73 38.92
CA GLY A 18 -5.41 -2.21 39.52
C GLY A 18 -5.57 -3.74 39.62
N ILE A 19 -4.52 -4.56 39.66
CA ILE A 19 -4.66 -6.01 39.88
C ILE A 19 -3.67 -6.46 40.95
N SER A 20 -4.07 -6.34 42.22
CA SER A 20 -3.58 -7.21 43.28
C SER A 20 -4.70 -7.46 44.28
N GLY A 21 -5.25 -8.66 44.33
CA GLY A 21 -6.05 -9.19 45.40
C GLY A 21 -7.48 -9.58 45.06
N GLY A 22 -7.75 -10.88 45.02
CA GLY A 22 -9.07 -11.47 45.13
C GLY A 22 -9.55 -12.25 43.91
N GLY A 23 -9.44 -13.59 43.99
CA GLY A 23 -9.89 -14.49 42.91
C GLY A 23 -11.41 -14.42 42.70
N ILE A 24 -11.79 -14.28 41.44
CA ILE A 24 -13.04 -14.77 40.85
C ILE A 24 -12.71 -15.18 39.40
N THR A 25 -12.94 -16.45 39.10
CA THR A 25 -12.93 -17.00 37.77
C THR A 25 -14.09 -16.42 36.97
N GLY A 26 -13.78 -15.42 36.16
CA GLY A 26 -14.67 -14.88 35.14
C GLY A 26 -13.82 -14.45 33.97
N TYR A 27 -13.90 -15.17 32.85
CA TYR A 27 -13.32 -14.77 31.56
C TYR A 27 -13.94 -13.43 31.15
N LEU A 28 -13.28 -12.32 31.47
CA LEU A 28 -13.53 -11.05 30.81
C LEU A 28 -13.00 -11.13 29.40
N LYS A 29 -13.88 -11.32 28.42
CA LYS A 29 -13.55 -11.07 27.02
C LYS A 29 -13.07 -9.62 26.92
N PRO A 30 -11.87 -9.35 26.37
CA PRO A 30 -11.51 -7.97 26.09
C PRO A 30 -12.55 -7.42 25.11
N ASN A 31 -13.16 -6.28 25.43
CA ASN A 31 -13.95 -5.49 24.49
C ASN A 31 -12.98 -4.97 23.42
N ILE A 32 -12.74 -5.76 22.38
CA ILE A 32 -12.13 -5.30 21.14
C ILE A 32 -13.20 -4.41 20.50
N PRO A 33 -12.95 -3.12 20.24
CA PRO A 33 -13.90 -2.30 19.50
C PRO A 33 -14.11 -2.98 18.14
N VAL A 34 -15.33 -3.44 17.92
CA VAL A 34 -15.70 -4.26 16.77
C VAL A 34 -15.59 -3.40 15.51
N ILE A 35 -14.64 -3.72 14.66
CA ILE A 35 -14.56 -3.19 13.28
C ILE A 35 -15.82 -3.58 12.48
N GLY A 36 -16.56 -4.59 12.92
CA GLY A 36 -17.70 -5.20 12.24
C GLY A 36 -18.85 -4.27 11.82
N PRO A 37 -19.37 -3.35 12.65
CA PRO A 37 -20.50 -2.50 12.24
C PRO A 37 -20.15 -1.44 11.19
N LEU A 38 -18.91 -0.95 11.14
CA LEU A 38 -18.46 0.02 10.13
C LEU A 38 -18.20 -0.64 8.76
N ILE A 39 -17.70 -1.86 8.75
CA ILE A 39 -17.48 -2.63 7.53
C ILE A 39 -18.80 -2.87 6.78
N ALA A 40 -19.89 -3.18 7.48
CA ALA A 40 -21.20 -3.45 6.89
C ALA A 40 -21.82 -2.23 6.19
N THR A 41 -21.56 -1.01 6.67
CA THR A 41 -22.14 0.24 6.11
C THR A 41 -21.47 0.67 4.80
N PHE A 42 -20.20 0.28 4.57
CA PHE A 42 -19.46 0.67 3.36
C PHE A 42 -19.58 -0.32 2.21
N THR A 43 -19.82 -1.62 2.48
CA THR A 43 -20.00 -2.65 1.44
C THR A 43 -21.18 -2.35 0.51
N ASP A 44 -22.24 -1.75 1.03
CA ASP A 44 -23.45 -1.45 0.24
C ASP A 44 -23.21 -0.35 -0.81
N LYS A 45 -22.38 0.67 -0.50
CA LYS A 45 -22.03 1.74 -1.45
C LYS A 45 -20.98 1.30 -2.47
N SER A 46 -20.02 0.45 -2.09
CA SER A 46 -18.99 -0.03 -3.02
C SER A 46 -19.55 -1.03 -4.04
N GLN A 47 -20.53 -1.84 -3.66
CA GLN A 47 -21.24 -2.75 -4.59
C GLN A 47 -22.01 -1.97 -5.66
N ASN A 48 -22.60 -0.84 -5.34
CA ASN A 48 -23.32 0.00 -6.32
C ASN A 48 -22.39 0.66 -7.33
N LEU A 49 -21.14 1.01 -6.94
CA LEU A 49 -20.14 1.57 -7.85
C LEU A 49 -19.56 0.51 -8.81
N THR A 50 -19.35 -0.74 -8.33
CA THR A 50 -18.91 -1.84 -9.20
C THR A 50 -20.00 -2.33 -10.15
N ALA A 51 -21.28 -2.31 -9.75
CA ALA A 51 -22.40 -2.67 -10.61
C ALA A 51 -22.64 -1.66 -11.74
N GLY A 52 -22.41 -0.35 -11.47
CA GLY A 52 -22.48 0.70 -12.51
C GLY A 52 -21.41 0.56 -13.59
N GLY A 53 -20.19 0.11 -13.21
CA GLY A 53 -19.10 -0.16 -14.15
C GLY A 53 -19.37 -1.35 -15.09
N ARG A 54 -20.07 -2.38 -14.62
CA ARG A 54 -20.43 -3.54 -15.47
C ARG A 54 -21.45 -3.20 -16.54
N ASN A 55 -22.39 -2.31 -16.27
CA ASN A 55 -23.40 -1.91 -17.25
C ASN A 55 -22.88 -1.00 -18.36
N LEU A 56 -21.79 -0.28 -18.14
CA LEU A 56 -21.12 0.55 -19.17
C LEU A 56 -20.30 -0.31 -20.16
N LEU A 57 -19.74 -1.45 -19.72
CA LEU A 57 -18.98 -2.36 -20.59
C LEU A 57 -19.85 -3.17 -21.56
N MET A 58 -21.14 -3.38 -21.28
CA MET A 58 -22.03 -4.15 -22.18
C MET A 58 -22.65 -3.36 -23.33
N LYS A 59 -22.54 -2.03 -23.35
CA LYS A 59 -23.08 -1.19 -24.45
C LYS A 59 -22.10 -0.88 -25.58
N SER A 60 -20.83 -1.23 -25.47
CA SER A 60 -19.80 -0.90 -26.46
C SER A 60 -19.41 -2.03 -27.42
N ALA A 61 -20.06 -3.20 -27.38
CA ALA A 61 -19.62 -4.40 -28.08
C ALA A 61 -20.36 -4.67 -29.42
N ASN A 62 -21.04 -3.69 -30.02
CA ASN A 62 -21.64 -3.85 -31.36
C ASN A 62 -21.21 -2.72 -32.29
N GLY A 63 -20.07 -2.88 -32.94
CA GLY A 63 -19.60 -1.98 -34.01
C GLY A 63 -18.45 -2.63 -34.80
N GLN A 64 -18.75 -3.00 -36.02
CA GLN A 64 -18.06 -3.82 -37.00
C GLN A 64 -16.55 -3.55 -37.22
N LEU A 65 -15.80 -4.65 -37.35
CA LEU A 65 -14.45 -4.74 -37.92
C LEU A 65 -14.43 -4.39 -39.43
N LYS A 66 -13.48 -3.56 -39.84
CA LYS A 66 -12.92 -3.57 -41.19
C LYS A 66 -11.41 -3.64 -41.12
N ASN A 67 -10.90 -4.70 -41.74
CA ASN A 67 -9.45 -4.97 -41.99
C ASN A 67 -8.82 -3.92 -42.88
N GLN A 68 -7.58 -3.51 -42.55
CA GLN A 68 -6.55 -3.28 -43.60
C GLN A 68 -5.15 -3.62 -43.07
N SER A 69 -4.45 -4.31 -43.92
CA SER A 69 -3.11 -4.90 -43.78
C SER A 69 -1.99 -3.94 -44.17
N SER A 70 -0.82 -4.23 -43.67
CA SER A 70 0.53 -4.20 -44.26
C SER A 70 1.49 -3.09 -43.85
N ALA A 71 2.63 -3.45 -43.36
CA ALA A 71 3.99 -3.42 -43.92
C ALA A 71 5.05 -3.36 -42.79
N GLY A 72 5.98 -4.31 -42.84
CA GLY A 72 7.08 -4.43 -41.88
C GLY A 72 8.27 -3.55 -42.25
N TYR A 73 9.13 -3.32 -41.27
CA TYR A 73 10.56 -3.02 -41.49
C TYR A 73 11.36 -3.67 -40.34
N GLY A 74 12.35 -4.47 -40.76
CA GLY A 74 13.32 -5.09 -39.90
C GLY A 74 14.49 -4.17 -39.57
N GLY A 75 15.12 -4.36 -38.44
CA GLY A 75 16.35 -3.69 -38.03
C GLY A 75 17.13 -4.53 -37.02
N SER A 76 18.30 -4.87 -37.40
CA SER A 76 19.27 -5.85 -36.89
C SER A 76 19.82 -5.52 -35.49
N VAL A 77 20.09 -6.61 -34.75
CA VAL A 77 20.70 -6.65 -33.40
C VAL A 77 22.23 -6.63 -33.53
N VAL A 78 22.92 -5.87 -32.68
CA VAL A 78 24.35 -6.05 -32.39
C VAL A 78 24.54 -6.36 -30.92
N ALA A 79 25.06 -7.54 -30.64
CA ALA A 79 25.44 -8.02 -29.33
C ALA A 79 26.80 -7.46 -28.89
N GLY A 80 26.90 -6.81 -27.77
CA GLY A 80 28.13 -6.39 -27.10
C GLY A 80 28.37 -7.17 -25.80
N ARG A 81 29.40 -8.03 -25.84
CA ARG A 81 29.92 -8.83 -24.72
C ARG A 81 30.86 -7.95 -23.90
N LEU A 82 30.67 -7.83 -22.57
CA LEU A 82 31.68 -7.27 -21.70
C LEU A 82 31.98 -8.20 -20.52
N THR A 83 33.26 -8.42 -20.36
CA THR A 83 33.98 -9.33 -19.46
C THR A 83 34.03 -8.77 -18.03
N SER A 84 34.07 -9.70 -17.08
CA SER A 84 34.17 -9.54 -15.64
C SER A 84 35.48 -8.92 -15.15
N ALA A 85 35.40 -8.06 -14.10
CA ALA A 85 36.49 -7.89 -13.15
C ALA A 85 35.92 -7.93 -11.72
N ARG A 86 36.44 -8.88 -10.94
CA ARG A 86 36.22 -9.00 -9.49
C ARG A 86 37.11 -8.00 -8.76
N GLN A 87 36.50 -7.25 -7.82
CA GLN A 87 37.23 -6.78 -6.64
C GLN A 87 36.30 -6.83 -5.42
N ALA A 88 36.79 -7.51 -4.37
CA ALA A 88 36.14 -7.65 -3.08
C ALA A 88 36.51 -6.47 -2.17
N SER A 89 35.50 -5.88 -1.51
CA SER A 89 35.72 -5.14 -0.25
C SER A 89 34.41 -5.00 0.52
N ASN A 90 34.45 -5.42 1.76
CA ASN A 90 33.59 -5.24 2.94
C ASN A 90 32.29 -4.43 2.86
N GLY A 91 31.23 -5.12 3.17
CA GLY A 91 30.20 -4.85 4.16
C GLY A 91 29.47 -3.51 4.10
N GLN A 92 28.58 -3.33 3.14
CA GLN A 92 27.27 -2.69 3.19
C GLN A 92 26.62 -2.99 1.83
N GLN A 93 25.62 -3.86 1.79
CA GLN A 93 24.87 -4.12 0.58
C GLN A 93 24.03 -2.89 0.23
N GLN A 94 24.58 -1.99 -0.55
CA GLN A 94 23.80 -1.11 -1.40
C GLN A 94 23.21 -1.97 -2.51
N VAL A 95 21.94 -2.32 -2.37
CA VAL A 95 21.18 -2.96 -3.45
C VAL A 95 21.04 -1.93 -4.57
N ALA A 96 21.78 -2.13 -5.63
CA ALA A 96 21.69 -1.33 -6.83
C ALA A 96 20.25 -1.35 -7.36
N VAL A 97 19.67 -0.16 -7.53
CA VAL A 97 18.40 0.05 -8.22
C VAL A 97 18.49 -0.55 -9.63
N GLN A 98 18.04 -1.77 -9.79
CA GLN A 98 17.85 -2.35 -11.12
C GLN A 98 16.56 -1.79 -11.68
N SER A 99 16.68 -0.96 -12.72
CA SER A 99 15.56 -0.56 -13.56
C SER A 99 15.08 -1.79 -14.34
N THR A 100 14.09 -2.48 -13.79
CA THR A 100 13.32 -3.47 -14.54
C THR A 100 12.16 -2.74 -15.18
N THR A 101 12.16 -2.65 -16.51
CA THR A 101 10.94 -2.43 -17.27
C THR A 101 10.00 -3.58 -16.92
N ALA A 102 8.99 -3.30 -16.10
CA ALA A 102 7.99 -4.28 -15.74
C ALA A 102 7.08 -4.51 -16.96
N ALA A 103 7.45 -5.47 -17.78
CA ALA A 103 6.47 -6.18 -18.59
C ALA A 103 5.56 -6.90 -17.61
N GLY A 104 4.25 -6.70 -17.70
CA GLY A 104 3.26 -7.23 -16.79
C GLY A 104 3.54 -8.67 -16.38
N ASN A 105 3.67 -8.89 -15.09
CA ASN A 105 4.20 -10.11 -14.50
C ASN A 105 3.17 -11.24 -14.53
N GLN A 106 2.96 -11.82 -15.71
CA GLN A 106 2.26 -13.09 -15.85
C GLN A 106 3.23 -14.23 -15.48
N GLY A 107 3.30 -14.61 -14.20
CA GLY A 107 3.89 -15.89 -13.82
C GLY A 107 5.17 -15.91 -12.99
N ASN A 108 5.61 -14.81 -12.40
CA ASN A 108 6.92 -14.78 -11.69
C ASN A 108 6.86 -15.15 -10.19
N GLY A 109 5.74 -15.63 -9.67
CA GLY A 109 5.64 -16.07 -8.27
C GLY A 109 5.75 -14.94 -7.23
N SER A 110 5.60 -13.67 -7.64
CA SER A 110 5.64 -12.51 -6.76
C SER A 110 4.63 -11.43 -7.16
N LEU A 111 4.28 -10.56 -6.20
CA LEU A 111 3.47 -9.35 -6.35
C LEU A 111 4.31 -8.11 -6.13
N LEU A 112 4.10 -7.08 -6.95
CA LEU A 112 4.60 -5.73 -6.72
C LEU A 112 3.51 -4.88 -6.08
N ILE A 113 3.69 -4.52 -4.82
CA ILE A 113 2.78 -3.66 -4.06
C ILE A 113 3.39 -2.27 -3.93
N ALA A 114 2.62 -1.24 -4.27
CA ALA A 114 3.09 0.14 -4.26
C ALA A 114 2.20 1.08 -3.44
N SER A 115 2.81 2.16 -2.95
CA SER A 115 2.14 3.34 -2.42
C SER A 115 2.44 4.54 -3.31
N PHE A 116 1.44 5.35 -3.63
CA PHE A 116 1.61 6.54 -4.42
C PHE A 116 0.67 7.67 -3.98
N ASN A 117 1.21 8.67 -3.30
CA ASN A 117 0.52 9.93 -3.12
C ASN A 117 0.46 10.66 -4.47
N ILE A 118 -0.72 10.73 -5.07
CA ILE A 118 -0.95 11.47 -6.32
C ILE A 118 -1.50 12.85 -5.94
N GLN A 119 -0.59 13.79 -5.69
CA GLN A 119 -0.90 15.14 -5.24
C GLN A 119 -2.18 15.70 -5.84
N VAL A 120 -3.18 15.96 -5.00
CA VAL A 120 -4.48 16.57 -5.38
C VAL A 120 -5.11 15.82 -6.57
N LEU A 121 -5.28 14.50 -6.46
CA LEU A 121 -5.93 13.70 -7.50
C LEU A 121 -7.41 14.07 -7.60
N GLY A 122 -7.75 14.83 -8.60
CA GLY A 122 -9.11 15.33 -8.85
C GLY A 122 -9.38 15.59 -10.32
N GLN A 123 -10.58 16.08 -10.62
CA GLN A 123 -11.01 16.32 -11.99
C GLN A 123 -10.06 17.24 -12.76
N SER A 124 -9.57 18.31 -12.13
CA SER A 124 -8.63 19.24 -12.77
C SER A 124 -7.30 18.58 -13.15
N LYS A 125 -6.82 17.60 -12.38
CA LYS A 125 -5.60 16.87 -12.71
C LYS A 125 -5.82 15.89 -13.84
N ILE A 126 -6.84 15.03 -13.77
CA ILE A 126 -7.10 14.02 -14.80
C ILE A 126 -7.58 14.58 -16.13
N SER A 127 -8.08 15.83 -16.16
CA SER A 127 -8.47 16.51 -17.39
C SER A 127 -7.29 17.14 -18.15
N LYS A 128 -6.09 17.20 -17.56
CA LYS A 128 -4.91 17.68 -18.29
C LYS A 128 -4.54 16.68 -19.39
N PRO A 129 -4.23 17.16 -20.62
CA PRO A 129 -3.84 16.30 -21.72
C PRO A 129 -2.68 15.33 -21.34
N GLY A 130 -2.84 14.04 -21.61
CA GLY A 130 -1.84 13.01 -21.33
C GLY A 130 -1.69 12.59 -19.87
N MET A 131 -2.33 13.28 -18.92
CA MET A 131 -2.14 12.99 -17.50
C MET A 131 -2.71 11.63 -17.10
N LYS A 132 -3.89 11.25 -17.58
CA LYS A 132 -4.48 9.94 -17.30
C LYS A 132 -3.61 8.82 -17.86
N GLU A 133 -3.07 9.00 -19.04
CA GLU A 133 -2.18 8.06 -19.73
C GLU A 133 -0.88 7.86 -18.95
N LEU A 134 -0.28 8.95 -18.44
CA LEU A 134 0.92 8.88 -17.58
C LEU A 134 0.61 8.15 -16.26
N LEU A 135 -0.47 8.51 -15.57
CA LEU A 135 -0.88 7.84 -14.33
C LEU A 135 -1.21 6.36 -14.59
N ALA A 136 -1.91 6.05 -15.68
CA ALA A 136 -2.22 4.68 -16.08
C ALA A 136 -0.96 3.87 -16.37
N HIS A 137 0.04 4.48 -17.03
CA HIS A 137 1.33 3.84 -17.28
C HIS A 137 2.04 3.49 -15.96
N VAL A 138 2.08 4.42 -15.00
CA VAL A 138 2.67 4.18 -13.67
C VAL A 138 1.95 3.07 -12.93
N ILE A 139 0.60 3.12 -12.86
CA ILE A 139 -0.21 2.10 -12.14
C ILE A 139 0.02 0.71 -12.70
N ARG A 140 0.15 0.55 -14.01
CA ARG A 140 0.39 -0.74 -14.66
C ARG A 140 1.73 -1.39 -14.33
N GLN A 141 2.65 -0.68 -13.69
CA GLN A 141 3.92 -1.25 -13.24
C GLN A 141 3.76 -2.16 -12.02
N PHE A 142 2.62 -2.12 -11.34
CA PHE A 142 2.39 -2.75 -10.05
C PHE A 142 1.13 -3.61 -10.07
N ASP A 143 1.11 -4.66 -9.26
CA ASP A 143 -0.06 -5.53 -9.09
C ASP A 143 -1.12 -4.88 -8.20
N LEU A 144 -0.70 -4.07 -7.21
CA LEU A 144 -1.56 -3.38 -6.27
C LEU A 144 -0.94 -2.03 -5.90
N VAL A 145 -1.72 -0.95 -6.05
CA VAL A 145 -1.31 0.42 -5.71
C VAL A 145 -2.27 1.01 -4.69
N ALA A 146 -1.73 1.39 -3.53
CA ALA A 146 -2.43 2.25 -2.58
C ALA A 146 -2.21 3.72 -2.99
N ILE A 147 -3.29 4.45 -3.19
CA ILE A 147 -3.27 5.85 -3.64
C ILE A 147 -3.83 6.74 -2.54
N GLN A 148 -3.14 7.85 -2.26
CA GLN A 148 -3.53 8.91 -1.35
C GLN A 148 -3.91 10.17 -2.13
N GLU A 149 -4.52 11.12 -1.44
CA GLU A 149 -4.94 12.43 -1.96
C GLU A 149 -5.99 12.39 -3.08
N VAL A 150 -6.90 11.43 -3.09
CA VAL A 150 -8.07 11.52 -3.96
C VAL A 150 -8.99 12.62 -3.43
N ARG A 151 -8.84 13.83 -3.97
CA ARG A 151 -9.56 15.04 -3.51
C ARG A 151 -10.75 15.41 -4.39
N ALA A 152 -11.13 14.52 -5.30
CA ALA A 152 -12.31 14.72 -6.15
C ALA A 152 -13.59 14.80 -5.32
N LYS A 153 -14.47 15.76 -5.63
CA LYS A 153 -15.85 15.76 -5.13
C LYS A 153 -16.74 14.84 -5.94
N ALA A 154 -16.41 14.66 -7.23
CA ALA A 154 -17.13 13.80 -8.15
C ALA A 154 -16.58 12.36 -8.08
N ASP A 155 -17.46 11.38 -8.10
CA ASP A 155 -17.13 9.97 -7.91
C ASP A 155 -16.56 9.31 -9.18
N ASN A 156 -16.40 10.04 -10.28
CA ASN A 156 -15.94 9.50 -11.56
C ASN A 156 -14.41 9.48 -11.75
N VAL A 157 -13.63 10.19 -10.93
CA VAL A 157 -12.17 10.36 -11.14
C VAL A 157 -11.43 9.02 -11.13
N ILE A 158 -11.69 8.16 -10.14
CA ILE A 158 -11.06 6.83 -10.07
C ILE A 158 -11.61 5.88 -11.13
N PRO A 159 -12.94 5.77 -11.37
CA PRO A 159 -13.47 5.01 -12.50
C PRO A 159 -12.88 5.41 -13.87
N ASP A 160 -12.77 6.71 -14.15
CA ASP A 160 -12.20 7.21 -15.41
C ASP A 160 -10.70 6.86 -15.53
N LEU A 161 -9.95 6.99 -14.44
CA LEU A 161 -8.55 6.58 -14.41
C LEU A 161 -8.39 5.07 -14.65
N VAL A 162 -9.18 4.24 -13.95
CA VAL A 162 -9.11 2.77 -14.11
C VAL A 162 -9.57 2.34 -15.51
N THR A 163 -10.54 3.06 -16.12
CA THR A 163 -10.90 2.85 -17.52
C THR A 163 -9.68 3.08 -18.43
N THR A 164 -8.90 4.14 -18.18
CA THR A 164 -7.65 4.39 -18.92
C THR A 164 -6.58 3.35 -18.63
N VAL A 165 -6.44 2.90 -17.36
CA VAL A 165 -5.56 1.79 -17.01
C VAL A 165 -5.89 0.51 -17.81
N ASN A 166 -7.17 0.25 -18.05
CA ASN A 166 -7.63 -0.95 -18.76
C ASN A 166 -7.67 -0.80 -20.30
N SER A 167 -7.39 0.39 -20.84
CA SER A 167 -7.50 0.64 -22.28
C SER A 167 -6.55 -0.17 -23.15
N ASN A 168 -5.47 -0.72 -22.58
CA ASN A 168 -4.52 -1.60 -23.26
C ASN A 168 -4.83 -3.11 -23.13
N GLY A 169 -6.00 -3.48 -22.59
CA GLY A 169 -6.39 -4.87 -22.32
C GLY A 169 -6.02 -5.37 -20.93
N SER A 170 -5.41 -4.55 -20.08
CA SER A 170 -5.19 -4.86 -18.66
C SER A 170 -6.52 -5.03 -17.91
N ARG A 171 -6.49 -5.68 -16.76
CA ARG A 171 -7.68 -5.96 -15.95
C ARG A 171 -7.50 -5.47 -14.54
N TYR A 172 -7.59 -4.17 -14.34
CA TYR A 172 -7.56 -3.56 -13.03
C TYR A 172 -8.97 -3.27 -12.52
N SER A 173 -9.12 -3.39 -11.21
CA SER A 173 -10.29 -2.93 -10.45
C SER A 173 -9.82 -1.97 -9.36
N PHE A 174 -10.77 -1.40 -8.62
CA PHE A 174 -10.45 -0.50 -7.51
C PHE A 174 -11.42 -0.67 -6.36
N VAL A 175 -10.99 -0.24 -5.18
CA VAL A 175 -11.83 -0.01 -4.01
C VAL A 175 -11.46 1.35 -3.43
N ILE A 176 -12.47 2.17 -3.13
CA ILE A 176 -12.30 3.53 -2.65
C ILE A 176 -12.99 3.71 -1.30
N GLY A 177 -12.30 4.39 -0.38
CA GLY A 177 -12.78 4.70 0.97
C GLY A 177 -13.69 5.92 1.05
N PRO A 178 -14.19 6.23 2.23
CA PRO A 178 -14.96 7.45 2.49
C PRO A 178 -14.07 8.69 2.37
N ARG A 179 -14.71 9.87 2.38
CA ARG A 179 -14.01 11.16 2.43
C ARG A 179 -13.66 11.50 3.88
N LEU A 180 -12.36 11.52 4.16
CA LEU A 180 -11.78 11.67 5.49
C LEU A 180 -11.06 13.02 5.64
N GLY A 181 -10.84 13.45 6.87
CA GLY A 181 -10.11 14.65 7.25
C GLY A 181 -10.95 15.64 8.06
N ARG A 182 -10.30 16.33 9.00
CA ARG A 182 -10.92 17.29 9.95
C ARG A 182 -11.21 18.65 9.29
N SER A 183 -10.58 18.94 8.14
CA SER A 183 -10.72 20.21 7.43
C SER A 183 -11.68 20.13 6.24
N ASN A 184 -11.93 21.27 5.57
CA ASN A 184 -12.66 21.31 4.32
C ASN A 184 -11.91 20.59 3.16
N SER A 185 -10.62 20.34 3.30
CA SER A 185 -9.78 19.62 2.35
C SER A 185 -9.81 18.11 2.61
N LYS A 186 -11.02 17.53 2.53
CA LYS A 186 -11.19 16.07 2.69
C LYS A 186 -10.64 15.33 1.48
N GLU A 187 -10.07 14.15 1.74
CA GLU A 187 -9.58 13.23 0.72
C GLU A 187 -10.12 11.82 0.93
N GLN A 188 -9.95 10.99 -0.10
CA GLN A 188 -10.24 9.56 -0.03
C GLN A 188 -8.96 8.79 -0.30
N TYR A 189 -8.88 7.60 0.28
CA TYR A 189 -7.92 6.59 -0.10
C TYR A 189 -8.52 5.66 -1.15
N THR A 190 -7.70 5.12 -2.03
CA THR A 190 -8.12 4.06 -2.93
C THR A 190 -7.02 3.02 -3.11
N TYR A 191 -7.43 1.81 -3.43
CA TYR A 191 -6.56 0.76 -3.94
C TYR A 191 -6.94 0.48 -5.38
N VAL A 192 -5.95 0.43 -6.27
CA VAL A 192 -6.12 -0.01 -7.66
C VAL A 192 -5.30 -1.28 -7.84
N PHE A 193 -5.93 -2.37 -8.29
CA PHE A 193 -5.29 -3.68 -8.32
C PHE A 193 -5.59 -4.47 -9.59
N ASN A 194 -4.60 -5.26 -10.04
CA ASN A 194 -4.72 -6.15 -11.18
C ASN A 194 -5.48 -7.42 -10.79
N THR A 195 -6.68 -7.58 -11.33
CA THR A 195 -7.55 -8.74 -11.01
C THR A 195 -7.05 -10.06 -11.57
N ASN A 196 -6.00 -10.08 -12.41
CA ASN A 196 -5.36 -11.31 -12.84
C ASN A 196 -4.39 -11.86 -11.77
N THR A 197 -3.84 -11.01 -10.91
CA THR A 197 -2.80 -11.37 -9.93
C THR A 197 -3.25 -11.23 -8.49
N VAL A 198 -4.28 -10.42 -8.23
CA VAL A 198 -4.77 -10.10 -6.88
C VAL A 198 -6.28 -10.28 -6.80
N GLU A 199 -6.75 -10.87 -5.71
CA GLU A 199 -8.16 -10.93 -5.31
C GLU A 199 -8.39 -9.97 -4.14
N HIS A 200 -9.51 -9.28 -4.16
CA HIS A 200 -9.98 -8.41 -3.11
C HIS A 200 -11.08 -9.08 -2.29
N ASP A 201 -11.04 -8.99 -0.97
CA ASP A 201 -12.12 -9.41 -0.07
C ASP A 201 -13.07 -8.23 0.20
N PRO A 202 -14.25 -8.17 -0.44
CA PRO A 202 -15.18 -7.04 -0.28
C PRO A 202 -15.74 -6.91 1.14
N SER A 203 -15.75 -8.01 1.92
CA SER A 203 -16.26 -8.01 3.29
C SER A 203 -15.32 -7.37 4.30
N SER A 204 -14.08 -7.08 3.90
CA SER A 204 -13.02 -6.56 4.76
C SER A 204 -12.80 -5.04 4.65
N VAL A 205 -13.59 -4.35 3.80
CA VAL A 205 -13.43 -2.91 3.54
C VAL A 205 -13.89 -2.08 4.73
N GLY A 206 -13.03 -1.17 5.20
CA GLY A 206 -13.39 -0.27 6.30
C GLY A 206 -12.33 0.81 6.57
N THR A 207 -12.55 1.54 7.64
CA THR A 207 -11.56 2.41 8.26
C THR A 207 -11.30 1.95 9.69
N VAL A 208 -10.10 2.24 10.20
CA VAL A 208 -9.80 1.99 11.60
C VAL A 208 -10.60 2.98 12.46
N ASN A 209 -11.24 2.47 13.51
CA ASN A 209 -11.97 3.33 14.43
C ASN A 209 -11.00 4.13 15.31
N ASP A 210 -11.10 5.45 15.30
CA ASP A 210 -10.29 6.37 16.09
C ASP A 210 -11.17 7.23 17.02
N PRO A 211 -11.66 6.67 18.14
CA PRO A 211 -12.56 7.37 19.06
C PRO A 211 -11.90 8.52 19.80
N GLN A 212 -10.58 8.63 19.78
CA GLN A 212 -9.81 9.70 20.40
C GLN A 212 -9.44 10.81 19.42
N ASP A 213 -9.79 10.65 18.15
CA ASP A 213 -9.49 11.58 17.06
C ASP A 213 -7.99 11.94 16.99
N LEU A 214 -7.13 10.90 17.12
CA LEU A 214 -5.67 11.05 17.09
C LEU A 214 -5.14 11.22 15.67
N LEU A 215 -5.85 10.67 14.69
CA LEU A 215 -5.48 10.67 13.30
C LEU A 215 -6.29 11.72 12.53
N HIS A 216 -5.65 12.54 11.75
CA HIS A 216 -6.33 13.52 10.90
C HIS A 216 -7.25 12.84 9.87
N ARG A 217 -6.85 11.64 9.44
CA ARG A 217 -7.59 10.77 8.53
C ARG A 217 -7.43 9.33 9.02
N GLU A 218 -8.54 8.70 9.30
CA GLU A 218 -8.55 7.31 9.74
C GLU A 218 -7.99 6.41 8.61
N PRO A 219 -7.06 5.46 8.93
CA PRO A 219 -6.51 4.55 7.94
C PRO A 219 -7.58 3.76 7.21
N PHE A 220 -7.46 3.67 5.89
CA PHE A 220 -8.36 2.88 5.05
C PHE A 220 -7.82 1.46 4.91
N VAL A 221 -8.62 0.48 5.28
CA VAL A 221 -8.19 -0.90 5.36
C VAL A 221 -9.02 -1.82 4.48
N THR A 222 -8.38 -2.82 3.94
CA THR A 222 -9.04 -3.95 3.28
C THR A 222 -8.06 -5.10 3.13
N ARG A 223 -8.58 -6.31 2.90
CA ARG A 223 -7.80 -7.53 2.75
C ARG A 223 -7.70 -7.93 1.28
N PHE A 224 -6.52 -8.41 0.92
CA PHE A 224 -6.24 -8.96 -0.40
C PHE A 224 -5.66 -10.37 -0.29
N ARG A 225 -5.69 -11.09 -1.41
CA ARG A 225 -5.05 -12.38 -1.59
C ARG A 225 -4.36 -12.42 -2.94
N ALA A 226 -3.16 -12.99 -3.01
CA ALA A 226 -2.50 -13.31 -4.26
C ALA A 226 -3.33 -14.34 -5.05
N ARG A 227 -3.46 -14.16 -6.35
CA ARG A 227 -4.16 -15.13 -7.20
C ARG A 227 -3.20 -16.21 -7.66
N THR A 228 -3.40 -17.41 -7.18
CA THR A 228 -2.58 -18.59 -7.47
C THR A 228 -3.44 -19.79 -7.85
N GLN A 229 -2.81 -20.87 -8.32
CA GLN A 229 -3.51 -22.14 -8.62
C GLN A 229 -4.02 -22.85 -7.35
N SER A 230 -3.41 -22.56 -6.19
CA SER A 230 -3.81 -23.11 -4.87
C SER A 230 -4.21 -21.98 -3.94
N PRO A 231 -5.45 -21.50 -3.96
CA PRO A 231 -5.89 -20.34 -3.19
C PRO A 231 -5.72 -20.47 -1.67
N THR A 232 -5.70 -21.69 -1.13
CA THR A 232 -5.49 -21.96 0.30
C THR A 232 -4.04 -21.82 0.76
N GLN A 233 -3.10 -21.73 -0.17
CA GLN A 233 -1.68 -21.52 0.08
C GLN A 233 -1.22 -20.15 -0.44
N ALA A 234 -2.14 -19.37 -0.95
CA ALA A 234 -1.83 -18.06 -1.51
C ALA A 234 -1.63 -17.04 -0.40
N PHE A 235 -0.62 -16.19 -0.53
CA PHE A 235 -0.38 -15.07 0.35
C PHE A 235 -1.63 -14.20 0.51
N THR A 236 -2.08 -14.03 1.74
CA THR A 236 -3.18 -13.15 2.14
C THR A 236 -2.65 -12.09 3.07
N PHE A 237 -3.23 -10.87 3.03
CA PHE A 237 -2.71 -9.76 3.82
C PHE A 237 -3.70 -8.62 3.96
N TRP A 238 -3.61 -7.91 5.08
CA TRP A 238 -4.24 -6.63 5.27
C TRP A 238 -3.41 -5.52 4.64
N MET A 239 -4.08 -4.64 3.91
CA MET A 239 -3.53 -3.35 3.48
C MET A 239 -4.07 -2.24 4.36
N VAL A 240 -3.18 -1.41 4.89
CA VAL A 240 -3.49 -0.23 5.72
C VAL A 240 -2.94 1.00 5.02
N ASN A 241 -3.81 1.73 4.32
CA ASN A 241 -3.44 2.93 3.56
C ASN A 241 -3.57 4.17 4.44
N ILE A 242 -2.48 4.94 4.55
CA ILE A 242 -2.38 6.10 5.43
C ILE A 242 -1.84 7.34 4.72
N HIS A 243 -2.19 8.52 5.25
CA HIS A 243 -1.58 9.79 4.91
C HIS A 243 -1.67 10.70 6.16
N THR A 244 -0.55 10.88 6.84
CA THR A 244 -0.47 11.71 8.04
C THR A 244 -0.56 13.20 7.69
N ASP A 245 -1.01 14.01 8.64
CA ASP A 245 -0.97 15.46 8.51
C ASP A 245 0.46 15.96 8.76
N PRO A 246 1.05 16.78 7.87
CA PRO A 246 2.43 17.26 8.02
C PRO A 246 2.65 18.10 9.29
N ASP A 247 1.59 18.65 9.89
CA ASP A 247 1.67 19.44 11.13
C ASP A 247 1.54 18.58 12.40
N GLU A 248 1.09 17.31 12.29
CA GLU A 248 0.80 16.39 13.41
C GLU A 248 1.62 15.06 13.31
N VAL A 249 2.70 15.02 12.52
CA VAL A 249 3.44 13.80 12.19
C VAL A 249 3.88 12.97 13.40
N PRO A 250 4.49 13.53 14.46
CA PRO A 250 4.96 12.72 15.57
C PRO A 250 3.82 12.00 16.31
N GLU A 251 2.70 12.69 16.50
CA GLU A 251 1.51 12.19 17.20
C GLU A 251 0.82 11.12 16.35
N GLU A 252 0.63 11.37 15.06
CA GLU A 252 -0.04 10.43 14.17
C GLU A 252 0.81 9.19 13.93
N VAL A 253 2.11 9.31 13.68
CA VAL A 253 3.01 8.15 13.51
C VAL A 253 3.05 7.30 14.78
N ASP A 254 3.01 7.92 15.97
CA ASP A 254 2.90 7.17 17.22
C ASP A 254 1.54 6.45 17.35
N ALA A 255 0.42 7.07 16.94
CA ALA A 255 -0.90 6.44 16.92
C ALA A 255 -0.97 5.27 15.90
N LEU A 256 -0.26 5.35 14.78
CA LEU A 256 -0.17 4.25 13.81
C LEU A 256 0.44 2.97 14.40
N ALA A 257 1.20 3.04 15.51
CA ALA A 257 1.64 1.84 16.22
C ALA A 257 0.45 1.06 16.80
N ASP A 258 -0.54 1.75 17.35
CA ASP A 258 -1.75 1.13 17.91
C ASP A 258 -2.64 0.60 16.76
N VAL A 259 -2.75 1.34 15.66
CA VAL A 259 -3.42 0.88 14.43
C VAL A 259 -2.82 -0.44 13.94
N PHE A 260 -1.50 -0.53 13.82
CA PHE A 260 -0.81 -1.73 13.36
C PHE A 260 -1.13 -2.94 14.26
N GLN A 261 -1.06 -2.76 15.58
CA GLN A 261 -1.36 -3.81 16.55
C GLN A 261 -2.84 -4.25 16.54
N VAL A 262 -3.77 -3.32 16.29
CA VAL A 262 -5.19 -3.64 16.13
C VAL A 262 -5.41 -4.45 14.88
N MET A 263 -4.78 -4.07 13.77
CA MET A 263 -4.92 -4.78 12.49
C MET A 263 -4.35 -6.19 12.55
N GLN A 264 -3.24 -6.43 13.24
CA GLN A 264 -2.70 -7.78 13.46
C GLN A 264 -3.65 -8.72 14.21
N LYS A 265 -4.60 -8.17 14.96
CA LYS A 265 -5.59 -8.90 15.75
C LYS A 265 -6.99 -8.84 15.12
N ALA A 266 -7.14 -8.18 13.98
CA ALA A 266 -8.44 -7.97 13.34
C ALA A 266 -9.10 -9.30 12.93
N ARG A 267 -8.27 -10.31 12.59
CA ARG A 267 -8.72 -11.68 12.31
C ARG A 267 -7.76 -12.69 12.93
N ALA A 268 -8.29 -13.81 13.40
CA ALA A 268 -7.46 -14.86 13.99
C ALA A 268 -6.69 -15.69 12.95
N ASP A 269 -7.10 -15.62 11.69
CA ASP A 269 -6.54 -16.36 10.55
C ASP A 269 -5.69 -15.48 9.63
N GLU A 270 -5.33 -14.24 10.07
CA GLU A 270 -4.58 -13.30 9.25
C GLU A 270 -3.75 -12.36 10.13
N ASP A 271 -2.43 -12.52 10.12
CA ASP A 271 -1.48 -11.68 10.85
C ASP A 271 -0.55 -10.85 9.95
N ASP A 272 -0.66 -11.03 8.63
CA ASP A 272 0.06 -10.24 7.66
C ASP A 272 -0.58 -8.86 7.49
N VAL A 273 0.14 -7.84 7.93
CA VAL A 273 -0.28 -6.44 7.84
C VAL A 273 0.77 -5.63 7.09
N ILE A 274 0.37 -5.04 5.97
CA ILE A 274 1.18 -4.10 5.20
C ILE A 274 0.61 -2.70 5.39
N LEU A 275 1.27 -1.89 6.23
CA LEU A 275 0.98 -0.47 6.41
C LEU A 275 1.82 0.33 5.45
N LEU A 276 1.18 1.14 4.61
CA LEU A 276 1.88 1.92 3.61
C LEU A 276 1.16 3.25 3.35
N GLY A 277 1.94 4.22 2.88
CA GLY A 277 1.42 5.54 2.56
C GLY A 277 2.45 6.64 2.70
N ASP A 278 1.93 7.85 2.68
CA ASP A 278 2.65 9.06 3.00
C ASP A 278 2.61 9.29 4.52
N LEU A 279 3.74 9.00 5.16
CA LEU A 279 3.91 9.21 6.60
C LEU A 279 4.37 10.63 6.93
N ASN A 280 4.66 11.47 5.94
CA ASN A 280 5.35 12.75 6.11
C ASN A 280 6.59 12.64 7.01
N ALA A 281 7.14 11.44 7.13
CA ALA A 281 8.24 11.04 8.02
C ALA A 281 9.24 10.14 7.31
N SER A 282 10.52 10.36 7.57
CA SER A 282 11.56 9.41 7.18
C SER A 282 11.59 8.21 8.14
N GLU A 283 12.33 7.17 7.77
CA GLU A 283 12.54 5.98 8.60
C GLU A 283 13.12 6.30 10.00
N LYS A 284 13.75 7.45 10.17
CA LYS A 284 14.31 7.92 11.46
C LYS A 284 13.27 8.54 12.38
N GLN A 285 12.08 8.82 11.86
CA GLN A 285 11.01 9.53 12.54
C GLN A 285 9.78 8.65 12.80
N LEU A 286 9.92 7.32 12.69
CA LEU A 286 8.83 6.35 12.86
C LEU A 286 8.36 6.16 14.32
N GLY A 287 8.92 6.89 15.30
CA GLY A 287 8.44 6.93 16.68
C GLY A 287 8.18 5.54 17.29
N ARG A 288 7.01 5.35 17.89
CA ARG A 288 6.55 4.07 18.45
C ARG A 288 6.34 3.01 17.36
N LEU A 289 5.87 3.39 16.18
CA LEU A 289 5.61 2.46 15.07
C LEU A 289 6.90 1.70 14.68
N GLY A 290 8.01 2.42 14.49
CA GLY A 290 9.31 1.82 14.16
C GLY A 290 9.93 1.01 15.29
N LYS A 291 9.44 1.16 16.55
CA LYS A 291 9.92 0.41 17.71
C LYS A 291 9.09 -0.83 18.03
N LEU A 292 8.05 -1.12 17.26
CA LEU A 292 7.29 -2.36 17.43
C LEU A 292 8.21 -3.57 17.18
N PRO A 293 8.11 -4.66 17.98
CA PRO A 293 8.97 -5.83 17.82
C PRO A 293 8.90 -6.39 16.40
N GLY A 294 10.04 -6.56 15.76
CA GLY A 294 10.13 -7.13 14.41
C GLY A 294 9.65 -6.21 13.28
N MET A 295 9.33 -4.95 13.56
CA MET A 295 8.94 -3.99 12.53
C MET A 295 10.07 -3.79 11.52
N GLN A 296 9.71 -3.87 10.25
CA GLN A 296 10.56 -3.58 9.09
C GLN A 296 9.92 -2.48 8.24
N TRP A 297 10.75 -1.74 7.55
CA TRP A 297 10.37 -0.75 6.55
C TRP A 297 11.24 -0.91 5.32
N THR A 298 10.69 -0.64 4.16
CA THR A 298 11.39 -0.88 2.90
C THR A 298 12.27 0.30 2.50
N VAL A 299 11.74 1.53 2.61
CA VAL A 299 12.45 2.73 2.17
C VAL A 299 13.37 3.25 3.28
N SER A 300 14.66 3.28 3.00
CA SER A 300 15.67 3.82 3.92
C SER A 300 16.79 4.54 3.16
N GLY A 301 17.14 5.74 3.63
CA GLY A 301 18.26 6.53 3.11
C GLY A 301 18.06 7.10 1.70
N VAL A 302 16.82 7.06 1.14
CA VAL A 302 16.51 7.61 -0.18
C VAL A 302 15.32 8.57 -0.11
N ALA A 303 15.31 9.57 -0.99
CA ALA A 303 14.20 10.50 -1.10
C ALA A 303 13.03 9.86 -1.87
N THR A 304 11.80 10.14 -1.42
CA THR A 304 10.56 9.69 -2.07
C THR A 304 9.77 10.83 -2.70
N ASN A 305 10.15 12.07 -2.46
CA ASN A 305 9.55 13.19 -3.18
C ASN A 305 10.21 13.43 -4.55
N THR A 306 9.47 13.97 -5.49
CA THR A 306 9.90 14.24 -6.88
C THR A 306 11.10 15.20 -6.95
N ARG A 307 11.27 16.08 -5.96
CA ARG A 307 12.45 16.94 -5.84
C ARG A 307 13.69 16.21 -5.37
N LYS A 308 13.57 14.95 -4.92
CA LYS A 308 14.67 14.09 -4.41
C LYS A 308 15.41 14.70 -3.20
N THR A 309 14.65 15.32 -2.31
CA THR A 309 15.19 16.03 -1.13
C THR A 309 14.66 15.49 0.19
N LYS A 310 13.55 14.78 0.19
CA LYS A 310 12.84 14.32 1.39
C LYS A 310 12.33 12.88 1.21
N SER A 311 12.33 12.14 2.31
CA SER A 311 11.69 10.84 2.43
C SER A 311 10.42 11.00 3.25
N TYR A 312 9.27 10.64 2.69
CA TYR A 312 7.95 10.77 3.30
C TYR A 312 7.15 9.47 3.24
N ASP A 313 7.35 8.70 2.17
CA ASP A 313 6.56 7.52 1.84
C ASP A 313 7.30 6.25 2.25
N ASN A 314 6.56 5.26 2.78
CA ASN A 314 7.16 3.98 3.15
C ASN A 314 6.15 2.83 3.09
N ILE A 315 6.66 1.59 3.18
CA ILE A 315 5.91 0.35 3.30
C ILE A 315 6.47 -0.39 4.52
N LEU A 316 5.62 -0.63 5.52
CA LEU A 316 5.99 -1.21 6.81
C LEU A 316 5.22 -2.50 7.04
N PHE A 317 5.87 -3.48 7.65
CA PHE A 317 5.30 -4.76 8.04
C PHE A 317 6.13 -5.41 9.16
N GLN A 318 5.59 -6.41 9.84
CA GLN A 318 6.40 -7.22 10.77
C GLN A 318 7.06 -8.38 10.01
N GLY A 319 8.39 -8.42 10.00
CA GLY A 319 9.14 -9.42 9.25
C GLY A 319 9.01 -10.85 9.75
N GLN A 320 8.45 -11.07 10.95
CA GLN A 320 8.15 -12.42 11.46
C GLN A 320 6.80 -12.94 10.97
N ALA A 321 5.82 -12.06 10.76
CA ALA A 321 4.54 -12.35 10.13
C ALA A 321 4.72 -12.35 8.61
N THR A 322 4.97 -11.20 8.01
CA THR A 322 5.06 -11.01 6.55
C THR A 322 6.42 -11.47 6.00
N ARG A 323 6.58 -12.78 5.93
CA ARG A 323 7.81 -13.45 5.47
C ARG A 323 7.89 -13.59 3.95
N GLU A 324 6.83 -13.21 3.28
CA GLU A 324 6.67 -13.17 1.83
C GLU A 324 7.52 -12.06 1.20
N TYR A 325 7.91 -11.05 1.98
CA TYR A 325 8.81 -10.01 1.50
C TYR A 325 10.11 -10.60 0.93
N THR A 326 10.42 -10.27 -0.32
CA THR A 326 11.57 -10.83 -1.05
C THR A 326 12.88 -10.11 -0.77
N GLY A 327 12.84 -8.98 -0.06
CA GLY A 327 13.97 -8.06 0.10
C GLY A 327 14.12 -7.06 -1.05
N ARG A 328 13.25 -7.11 -2.07
CA ARG A 328 13.27 -6.19 -3.22
C ARG A 328 12.27 -5.06 -3.02
N TRP A 329 12.75 -3.85 -3.20
CA TRP A 329 11.96 -2.62 -3.11
C TRP A 329 12.58 -1.52 -3.97
N GLY A 330 11.86 -0.43 -4.16
CA GLY A 330 12.41 0.73 -4.86
C GLY A 330 11.50 1.94 -4.85
N VAL A 331 12.02 3.01 -5.44
CA VAL A 331 11.29 4.25 -5.74
C VAL A 331 11.17 4.35 -7.26
N TYR A 332 9.95 4.52 -7.76
CA TYR A 332 9.70 4.68 -9.19
C TYR A 332 9.92 6.13 -9.59
N ASP A 333 11.09 6.43 -10.13
CA ASP A 333 11.49 7.77 -10.56
C ASP A 333 10.74 8.20 -11.81
N LEU A 334 9.80 9.14 -11.67
CA LEU A 334 8.98 9.64 -12.78
C LEU A 334 9.80 10.30 -13.88
N GLU A 335 10.86 11.05 -13.51
CA GLU A 335 11.76 11.67 -14.50
C GLU A 335 12.47 10.58 -15.34
N ARG A 336 13.09 9.63 -14.66
CA ARG A 336 13.88 8.59 -15.29
C ARG A 336 13.06 7.58 -16.09
N ASN A 337 11.96 7.10 -15.49
CA ASN A 337 11.19 6.00 -16.05
C ASN A 337 10.22 6.44 -17.16
N LEU A 338 9.80 7.71 -17.15
CA LEU A 338 8.89 8.26 -18.15
C LEU A 338 9.56 9.26 -19.11
N GLY A 339 10.85 9.55 -18.93
CA GLY A 339 11.57 10.55 -19.73
C GLY A 339 11.05 11.97 -19.54
N LEU A 340 10.48 12.28 -18.35
CA LEU A 340 9.91 13.59 -18.03
C LEU A 340 10.98 14.56 -17.54
N SER A 341 10.79 15.86 -17.84
CA SER A 341 11.49 16.90 -17.08
C SER A 341 10.99 16.91 -15.63
N ARG A 342 11.76 17.54 -14.71
CA ARG A 342 11.33 17.69 -13.32
C ARG A 342 9.99 18.44 -13.20
N GLU A 343 9.81 19.47 -14.00
CA GLU A 343 8.58 20.28 -14.03
C GLU A 343 7.39 19.44 -14.49
N GLN A 344 7.57 18.55 -15.47
CA GLN A 344 6.54 17.62 -15.92
C GLN A 344 6.25 16.55 -14.85
N ALA A 345 7.28 15.99 -14.22
CA ALA A 345 7.12 15.03 -13.14
C ALA A 345 6.36 15.64 -11.94
N LEU A 346 6.66 16.90 -11.57
CA LEU A 346 5.93 17.65 -10.53
C LEU A 346 4.47 17.93 -10.89
N GLN A 347 4.09 17.93 -12.17
CA GLN A 347 2.68 18.01 -12.57
C GLN A 347 1.93 16.70 -12.33
N VAL A 348 2.64 15.56 -12.38
CA VAL A 348 2.10 14.25 -12.04
C VAL A 348 1.91 14.15 -10.53
N SER A 349 3.01 14.29 -9.77
CA SER A 349 2.97 14.41 -8.31
C SER A 349 4.29 14.98 -7.77
N ASP A 350 4.25 15.59 -6.59
CA ASP A 350 5.43 15.92 -5.80
C ASP A 350 5.97 14.73 -5.00
N HIS A 351 5.28 13.58 -5.01
CA HIS A 351 5.73 12.29 -4.51
C HIS A 351 6.07 11.31 -5.64
N LEU A 352 6.95 10.36 -5.35
CA LEU A 352 7.31 9.25 -6.21
C LEU A 352 6.69 7.95 -5.67
N PRO A 353 6.16 7.06 -6.51
CA PRO A 353 5.70 5.76 -6.04
C PRO A 353 6.82 5.00 -5.35
N VAL A 354 6.56 4.48 -4.15
CA VAL A 354 7.42 3.50 -3.48
C VAL A 354 6.80 2.11 -3.61
N TRP A 355 7.62 1.07 -3.78
CA TRP A 355 7.13 -0.28 -4.00
C TRP A 355 8.00 -1.33 -3.29
N ALA A 356 7.37 -2.47 -3.01
CA ALA A 356 8.02 -3.65 -2.47
C ALA A 356 7.48 -4.91 -3.16
N GLU A 357 8.30 -5.96 -3.21
CA GLU A 357 7.96 -7.24 -3.81
C GLU A 357 7.71 -8.29 -2.73
N PHE A 358 6.60 -9.02 -2.90
CA PHE A 358 6.20 -10.10 -2.01
C PHE A 358 5.96 -11.39 -2.82
N ARG A 359 6.28 -12.56 -2.25
CA ARG A 359 5.93 -13.85 -2.86
C ARG A 359 4.42 -14.04 -2.86
N VAL A 360 3.92 -14.80 -3.84
CA VAL A 360 2.47 -15.10 -3.96
C VAL A 360 2.00 -16.24 -3.07
N TRP A 361 2.91 -16.94 -2.40
CA TRP A 361 2.64 -18.09 -1.55
C TRP A 361 2.95 -17.76 -0.10
N GLU A 362 2.07 -18.20 0.79
CA GLU A 362 2.31 -18.16 2.24
C GLU A 362 3.61 -18.87 2.58
N ALA A 363 4.46 -18.20 3.35
CA ALA A 363 5.67 -18.81 3.86
C ALA A 363 5.32 -19.83 4.96
N PRO A 364 5.90 -21.03 4.95
CA PRO A 364 5.65 -22.00 6.01
C PRO A 364 6.04 -21.40 7.37
N PRO A 365 5.32 -21.76 8.47
CA PRO A 365 5.67 -21.27 9.79
C PRO A 365 7.14 -21.58 10.12
N PRO A 366 7.83 -20.74 10.92
CA PRO A 366 9.20 -21.01 11.30
C PRO A 366 9.26 -22.39 11.95
N THR A 367 10.08 -23.29 11.40
CA THR A 367 10.34 -24.57 12.04
C THR A 367 10.96 -24.25 13.39
N SER A 368 10.29 -24.65 14.49
CA SER A 368 10.90 -24.61 15.83
C SER A 368 12.26 -25.28 15.72
N PRO A 369 13.33 -24.69 16.30
CA PRO A 369 14.62 -25.39 16.32
C PRO A 369 14.38 -26.76 16.91
N VAL A 370 14.60 -27.81 16.11
CA VAL A 370 14.57 -29.21 16.57
C VAL A 370 15.51 -29.25 17.76
N GLY A 371 14.95 -29.45 18.95
CA GLY A 371 15.75 -29.57 20.18
C GLY A 371 16.90 -30.50 19.90
N ARG A 372 18.15 -30.04 20.14
CA ARG A 372 19.31 -30.92 20.09
C ARG A 372 19.00 -32.13 20.95
N PRO A 373 19.13 -33.36 20.43
CA PRO A 373 19.02 -34.53 21.29
C PRO A 373 20.00 -34.37 22.44
N SER A 374 19.48 -34.46 23.66
CA SER A 374 20.30 -34.45 24.87
C SER A 374 21.28 -35.64 24.79
N LEU A 375 22.54 -35.36 24.54
CA LEU A 375 23.61 -36.31 24.69
C LEU A 375 23.97 -36.37 26.20
N TYR A 376 23.12 -36.99 26.98
CA TYR A 376 23.48 -37.49 28.31
C TYR A 376 22.85 -38.89 28.46
N ASN A 377 23.67 -39.87 28.27
CA ASN A 377 23.66 -41.18 28.93
C ASN A 377 24.92 -41.30 29.73
#